data_466139c3eb78529566f000bf83fd7926
#
_entry.id   466139c3eb78529566f000bf83fd7926
#
_cell.length_a   1.000
_cell.length_b   1.000
_cell.length_c   1.000
_cell.angle_alpha   90.00
_cell.angle_beta   90.00
_cell.angle_gamma   90.00
#
_symmetry.space_group_name_H-M   'P 1'
#
loop_
_entity.id
_entity.type
_entity.pdbx_description
1 polymer ?
#
loop_
_entity_poly.entity_id
_entity_poly.type
_entity_poly.pdbx_seq_one_letter_code
_entity_poly.pdbx_strand_id
1 'polypeptide(L)'
;RNDIYNNSKIVTKKKKNVVDEKKVYEMYYDYSEDVKYMKPHRVLAVNRGEKEGVLSVSLEYNKEYIYNYLEKKLIKDENSECATYVKDAIVDSYKRLIGPSVEREIRSELTEKSEEGAIEVFAKNLENYLLTPPMKDKMILGLDPAYRTGCKLAVIDYTGQMLDIKVIYPHEPKNDFEGSKKIVLDLIDKYNIDVIAIGNGTASRESETFIANVIKDAKRSVSYIIVNEAGASVYSASKLAIEEFPNLHVEERSAISIARRLQDPLSELVKIDSKSIGVGQYQHDVKEKNLNEALDFVVSKSVNNVGVNINTASASILKYISGLTKKSIEKIIDFRNKHGRFNSRNELIDNKILSAKVYEQSIGFMRVLDGSNPLDKTSIHPESYDKTTKLLESIGMNYDSLGTEELVKKLDNIDIDDYSKKIDIDIYTLEDIINSLKKPNRDPRDDFDKPILKSDVLHIEDLKKGMELEGTVRNVVDFGAFIDIGIKNDGLVHISKITDRYIKHPSEVLSVGDIVTCYVDEVFLDKGKVALSLIKNDEK
;
A
#
# COMPACT_ATOMS: atom_id res chain seq x y z
N ARG A 1 -29.19 -16.90 20.23
CA ARG A 1 -28.16 -16.17 19.51
C ARG A 1 -28.51 -16.00 18.02
N ASN A 2 -28.73 -17.07 17.28
CA ASN A 2 -29.01 -17.00 15.82
C ASN A 2 -30.22 -16.12 15.48
N ASP A 3 -31.27 -16.17 16.28
CA ASP A 3 -32.43 -15.31 16.09
C ASP A 3 -32.07 -13.82 16.24
N ILE A 4 -31.34 -13.45 17.31
CA ILE A 4 -30.88 -12.08 17.52
C ILE A 4 -29.97 -11.64 16.37
N TYR A 5 -29.00 -12.45 15.95
CA TYR A 5 -28.11 -12.10 14.84
C TYR A 5 -28.88 -11.80 13.54
N ASN A 6 -29.89 -12.60 13.22
CA ASN A 6 -30.65 -12.47 11.97
C ASN A 6 -31.71 -11.36 11.99
N ASN A 7 -32.23 -11.03 13.16
CA ASN A 7 -33.42 -10.18 13.31
C ASN A 7 -33.17 -8.92 14.16
N SER A 8 -31.93 -8.63 14.54
CA SER A 8 -31.58 -7.41 15.27
C SER A 8 -31.01 -6.33 14.37
N LYS A 9 -31.10 -5.10 14.86
CA LYS A 9 -30.46 -3.92 14.28
C LYS A 9 -29.42 -3.36 15.23
N ILE A 10 -28.31 -2.90 14.70
CA ILE A 10 -27.43 -1.98 15.41
C ILE A 10 -28.06 -0.60 15.32
N VAL A 11 -28.25 0.02 16.47
CA VAL A 11 -28.76 1.39 16.59
C VAL A 11 -27.72 2.24 17.27
N THR A 12 -27.41 3.38 16.66
CA THR A 12 -26.47 4.34 17.22
C THR A 12 -27.13 5.69 17.44
N LYS A 13 -26.76 6.36 18.54
CA LYS A 13 -27.24 7.70 18.85
C LYS A 13 -26.09 8.57 19.36
N LYS A 14 -26.08 9.85 18.99
CA LYS A 14 -25.14 10.81 19.58
C LYS A 14 -25.42 10.94 21.10
N LYS A 15 -24.37 10.83 21.91
CA LYS A 15 -24.49 11.06 23.36
C LYS A 15 -24.81 12.51 23.66
N LYS A 16 -25.63 12.73 24.67
CA LYS A 16 -25.95 14.09 25.14
C LYS A 16 -24.69 14.77 25.67
N ASN A 17 -24.55 16.08 25.43
CA ASN A 17 -23.45 16.92 25.92
C ASN A 17 -22.06 16.59 25.36
N VAL A 18 -21.96 15.90 24.20
CA VAL A 18 -20.69 15.64 23.51
C VAL A 18 -20.58 16.52 22.27
N VAL A 19 -19.43 17.18 22.12
CA VAL A 19 -19.11 18.01 20.97
C VAL A 19 -18.26 17.18 20.00
N ASP A 20 -18.75 17.03 18.76
CA ASP A 20 -17.98 16.51 17.63
C ASP A 20 -17.75 17.68 16.68
N GLU A 21 -16.67 18.45 16.93
CA GLU A 21 -16.39 19.69 16.21
C GLU A 21 -16.23 19.48 14.70
N LYS A 22 -15.63 18.35 14.32
CA LYS A 22 -15.36 18.00 12.92
C LYS A 22 -16.51 17.22 12.28
N LYS A 23 -17.58 16.94 13.03
CA LYS A 23 -18.72 16.12 12.57
C LYS A 23 -18.33 14.77 11.94
N VAL A 24 -17.29 14.13 12.48
CA VAL A 24 -16.74 12.87 11.95
C VAL A 24 -17.79 11.76 11.95
N TYR A 25 -18.66 11.76 12.97
CA TYR A 25 -19.69 10.74 13.19
C TYR A 25 -21.09 11.19 12.82
N GLU A 26 -21.27 12.29 12.08
CA GLU A 26 -22.60 12.87 11.77
C GLU A 26 -23.55 11.85 11.14
N MET A 27 -23.05 10.98 10.25
CA MET A 27 -23.81 9.89 9.62
C MET A 27 -24.39 8.89 10.64
N TYR A 28 -23.77 8.76 11.81
CA TYR A 28 -24.13 7.78 12.83
C TYR A 28 -24.83 8.41 14.06
N TYR A 29 -25.22 9.69 14.01
CA TYR A 29 -25.90 10.34 15.14
C TYR A 29 -27.30 9.81 15.41
N ASP A 30 -28.00 9.33 14.39
CA ASP A 30 -29.27 8.62 14.48
C ASP A 30 -29.29 7.59 13.34
N TYR A 31 -28.67 6.46 13.58
CA TYR A 31 -28.42 5.44 12.56
C TYR A 31 -28.95 4.08 13.01
N SER A 32 -29.52 3.33 12.08
CA SER A 32 -30.00 1.96 12.31
C SER A 32 -29.77 1.09 11.07
N GLU A 33 -29.17 -0.09 11.27
CA GLU A 33 -28.92 -1.07 10.22
C GLU A 33 -29.06 -2.49 10.76
N ASP A 34 -29.58 -3.41 9.94
CA ASP A 34 -29.66 -4.82 10.29
C ASP A 34 -28.27 -5.42 10.48
N VAL A 35 -28.05 -6.13 11.60
CA VAL A 35 -26.76 -6.72 11.97
C VAL A 35 -26.14 -7.54 10.84
N LYS A 36 -26.94 -8.38 10.19
CA LYS A 36 -26.49 -9.30 9.12
C LYS A 36 -26.02 -8.61 7.83
N TYR A 37 -26.38 -7.32 7.62
CA TYR A 37 -26.01 -6.55 6.43
C TYR A 37 -24.97 -5.48 6.71
N MET A 38 -24.57 -5.32 7.97
CA MET A 38 -23.64 -4.29 8.38
C MET A 38 -22.24 -4.52 7.77
N LYS A 39 -21.76 -3.52 7.06
CA LYS A 39 -20.46 -3.60 6.37
C LYS A 39 -19.28 -3.37 7.32
N PRO A 40 -18.10 -3.98 7.08
CA PRO A 40 -16.92 -3.87 7.94
C PRO A 40 -16.54 -2.43 8.33
N HIS A 41 -16.46 -1.51 7.37
CA HIS A 41 -16.09 -0.11 7.64
C HIS A 41 -17.08 0.61 8.56
N ARG A 42 -18.37 0.25 8.51
CA ARG A 42 -19.40 0.83 9.40
C ARG A 42 -19.28 0.29 10.81
N VAL A 43 -18.98 -1.01 10.97
CA VAL A 43 -18.70 -1.60 12.28
C VAL A 43 -17.52 -0.89 12.94
N LEU A 44 -16.41 -0.72 12.20
CA LEU A 44 -15.21 -0.05 12.72
C LEU A 44 -15.47 1.43 13.03
N ALA A 45 -16.23 2.15 12.18
CA ALA A 45 -16.61 3.54 12.44
C ALA A 45 -17.47 3.69 13.71
N VAL A 46 -18.48 2.83 13.88
CA VAL A 46 -19.36 2.81 15.03
C VAL A 46 -18.59 2.47 16.30
N ASN A 47 -17.69 1.47 16.25
CA ASN A 47 -16.85 1.08 17.38
C ASN A 47 -15.89 2.21 17.79
N ARG A 48 -15.29 2.91 16.82
CA ARG A 48 -14.45 4.09 17.07
C ARG A 48 -15.27 5.21 17.75
N GLY A 49 -16.46 5.53 17.20
CA GLY A 49 -17.32 6.57 17.77
C GLY A 49 -17.81 6.24 19.18
N GLU A 50 -18.04 4.96 19.50
CA GLU A 50 -18.35 4.50 20.85
C GLU A 50 -17.15 4.61 21.78
N LYS A 51 -15.96 4.19 21.35
CA LYS A 51 -14.70 4.27 22.09
C LYS A 51 -14.31 5.72 22.41
N GLU A 52 -14.50 6.62 21.47
CA GLU A 52 -14.27 8.07 21.65
C GLU A 52 -15.37 8.75 22.48
N GLY A 53 -16.41 8.01 22.85
CA GLY A 53 -17.48 8.52 23.70
C GLY A 53 -18.51 9.40 23.00
N VAL A 54 -18.46 9.51 21.67
CA VAL A 54 -19.38 10.33 20.86
C VAL A 54 -20.71 9.60 20.64
N LEU A 55 -20.66 8.30 20.37
CA LEU A 55 -21.83 7.48 20.09
C LEU A 55 -22.21 6.59 21.27
N SER A 56 -23.51 6.32 21.42
CA SER A 56 -24.04 5.18 22.15
C SER A 56 -24.51 4.14 21.14
N VAL A 57 -24.15 2.88 21.38
CA VAL A 57 -24.44 1.76 20.48
C VAL A 57 -25.25 0.70 21.20
N SER A 58 -26.33 0.23 20.60
CA SER A 58 -27.19 -0.82 21.14
C SER A 58 -27.66 -1.77 20.04
N LEU A 59 -28.03 -2.99 20.45
CA LEU A 59 -28.76 -3.93 19.61
C LEU A 59 -30.25 -3.84 19.91
N GLU A 60 -31.05 -3.57 18.91
CA GLU A 60 -32.52 -3.59 19.00
C GLU A 60 -33.09 -4.84 18.35
N TYR A 61 -33.89 -5.61 19.10
CA TYR A 61 -34.55 -6.83 18.66
C TYR A 61 -35.79 -7.11 19.50
N ASN A 62 -36.64 -8.01 19.03
CA ASN A 62 -37.89 -8.35 19.71
C ASN A 62 -37.63 -9.28 20.91
N LYS A 63 -37.54 -8.69 22.11
CA LYS A 63 -37.32 -9.43 23.38
C LYS A 63 -38.53 -10.28 23.77
N GLU A 64 -39.76 -9.81 23.48
CA GLU A 64 -40.99 -10.54 23.78
C GLU A 64 -41.07 -11.88 23.01
N TYR A 65 -40.60 -11.90 21.77
CA TYR A 65 -40.50 -13.12 21.00
C TYR A 65 -39.62 -14.17 21.70
N ILE A 66 -38.49 -13.71 22.26
CA ILE A 66 -37.54 -14.59 22.97
C ILE A 66 -38.13 -15.07 24.30
N TYR A 67 -38.78 -14.21 25.05
CA TYR A 67 -39.49 -14.61 26.29
C TYR A 67 -40.52 -15.67 26.01
N ASN A 68 -41.42 -15.44 25.05
CA ASN A 68 -42.44 -16.38 24.66
C ASN A 68 -41.87 -17.74 24.18
N TYR A 69 -40.75 -17.70 23.46
CA TYR A 69 -40.06 -18.93 23.04
C TYR A 69 -39.51 -19.71 24.26
N LEU A 70 -38.88 -19.02 25.20
CA LEU A 70 -38.33 -19.64 26.41
C LEU A 70 -39.43 -20.15 27.35
N GLU A 71 -40.54 -19.42 27.51
CA GLU A 71 -41.70 -19.85 28.27
C GLU A 71 -42.26 -21.16 27.72
N LYS A 72 -42.55 -21.22 26.42
CA LYS A 72 -43.06 -22.42 25.74
C LYS A 72 -42.12 -23.62 25.89
N LYS A 73 -40.82 -23.39 25.99
CA LYS A 73 -39.82 -24.46 26.12
C LYS A 73 -39.64 -24.95 27.55
N LEU A 74 -39.73 -24.07 28.54
CA LEU A 74 -39.41 -24.36 29.92
C LEU A 74 -40.63 -24.63 30.80
N ILE A 75 -41.76 -24.02 30.50
CA ILE A 75 -43.03 -24.22 31.25
C ILE A 75 -43.79 -25.37 30.63
N LYS A 76 -43.89 -26.47 31.36
CA LYS A 76 -44.59 -27.68 30.89
C LYS A 76 -46.10 -27.65 31.18
N ASP A 77 -46.49 -26.97 32.27
CA ASP A 77 -47.89 -26.79 32.67
C ASP A 77 -48.09 -25.31 33.06
N GLU A 78 -48.84 -24.63 32.21
CA GLU A 78 -49.15 -23.20 32.38
C GLU A 78 -50.11 -22.93 33.55
N ASN A 79 -50.87 -23.94 34.01
CA ASN A 79 -51.78 -23.83 35.13
C ASN A 79 -51.14 -24.09 36.49
N SER A 80 -49.84 -24.42 36.48
CA SER A 80 -49.07 -24.62 37.72
C SER A 80 -48.92 -23.31 38.48
N GLU A 81 -49.09 -23.33 39.82
CA GLU A 81 -48.80 -22.19 40.68
C GLU A 81 -47.35 -21.67 40.53
N CYS A 82 -46.42 -22.53 40.11
CA CYS A 82 -45.05 -22.18 39.86
C CYS A 82 -44.79 -21.50 38.50
N ALA A 83 -45.75 -21.52 37.55
CA ALA A 83 -45.55 -20.97 36.22
C ALA A 83 -45.17 -19.49 36.23
N THR A 84 -45.77 -18.69 37.08
CA THR A 84 -45.49 -17.27 37.23
C THR A 84 -44.05 -17.03 37.68
N TYR A 85 -43.59 -17.79 38.68
CA TYR A 85 -42.19 -17.66 39.17
C TYR A 85 -41.18 -18.05 38.10
N VAL A 86 -41.50 -19.03 37.28
CA VAL A 86 -40.63 -19.43 36.13
C VAL A 86 -40.58 -18.33 35.08
N LYS A 87 -41.71 -17.68 34.77
CA LYS A 87 -41.76 -16.52 33.85
C LYS A 87 -40.91 -15.36 34.35
N ASP A 88 -41.05 -15.00 35.59
CA ASP A 88 -40.27 -13.94 36.23
C ASP A 88 -38.76 -14.27 36.19
N ALA A 89 -38.41 -15.52 36.49
CA ALA A 89 -37.03 -15.99 36.41
C ALA A 89 -36.46 -15.95 35.00
N ILE A 90 -37.25 -16.28 33.96
CA ILE A 90 -36.87 -16.16 32.53
C ILE A 90 -36.55 -14.71 32.19
N VAL A 91 -37.46 -13.78 32.51
CA VAL A 91 -37.28 -12.35 32.25
C VAL A 91 -36.06 -11.79 32.98
N ASP A 92 -35.90 -12.13 34.25
CA ASP A 92 -34.79 -11.66 35.08
C ASP A 92 -33.43 -12.21 34.59
N SER A 93 -33.33 -13.53 34.35
CA SER A 93 -32.11 -14.17 33.84
C SER A 93 -31.74 -13.64 32.46
N TYR A 94 -32.72 -13.43 31.60
CA TYR A 94 -32.48 -12.87 30.28
C TYR A 94 -31.93 -11.43 30.37
N LYS A 95 -32.60 -10.55 31.13
CA LYS A 95 -32.19 -9.15 31.25
C LYS A 95 -30.81 -8.97 31.86
N ARG A 96 -30.47 -9.77 32.88
CA ARG A 96 -29.22 -9.59 33.63
C ARG A 96 -28.04 -10.40 33.05
N LEU A 97 -28.31 -11.58 32.49
CA LEU A 97 -27.26 -12.54 32.13
C LEU A 97 -27.23 -12.86 30.63
N ILE A 98 -28.32 -13.41 30.09
CA ILE A 98 -28.33 -13.98 28.75
C ILE A 98 -28.26 -12.89 27.67
N GLY A 99 -29.15 -11.90 27.73
CA GLY A 99 -29.21 -10.82 26.75
C GLY A 99 -27.88 -10.08 26.62
N PRO A 100 -27.32 -9.52 27.70
CA PRO A 100 -26.03 -8.83 27.65
C PRO A 100 -24.86 -9.71 27.20
N SER A 101 -24.90 -11.02 27.50
CA SER A 101 -23.85 -11.96 27.04
C SER A 101 -23.93 -12.20 25.54
N VAL A 102 -25.12 -12.45 25.02
CA VAL A 102 -25.34 -12.69 23.59
C VAL A 102 -25.08 -11.41 22.76
N GLU A 103 -25.49 -10.24 23.27
CA GLU A 103 -25.21 -8.96 22.59
C GLU A 103 -23.68 -8.70 22.47
N ARG A 104 -22.93 -8.97 23.56
CA ARG A 104 -21.46 -8.86 23.52
C ARG A 104 -20.82 -9.85 22.54
N GLU A 105 -21.31 -11.10 22.53
CA GLU A 105 -20.82 -12.13 21.60
C GLU A 105 -21.04 -11.71 20.14
N ILE A 106 -22.24 -11.25 19.78
CA ILE A 106 -22.57 -10.79 18.45
C ILE A 106 -21.70 -9.59 18.03
N ARG A 107 -21.54 -8.61 18.93
CA ARG A 107 -20.70 -7.44 18.66
C ARG A 107 -19.21 -7.80 18.51
N SER A 108 -18.71 -8.74 19.35
CA SER A 108 -17.34 -9.24 19.24
C SER A 108 -17.10 -9.93 17.89
N GLU A 109 -18.03 -10.80 17.48
CA GLU A 109 -17.93 -11.51 16.20
C GLU A 109 -17.97 -10.56 15.00
N LEU A 110 -18.87 -9.56 15.03
CA LEU A 110 -18.91 -8.52 14.00
C LEU A 110 -17.60 -7.73 13.93
N THR A 111 -17.05 -7.39 15.08
CA THR A 111 -15.78 -6.66 15.16
C THR A 111 -14.64 -7.49 14.61
N GLU A 112 -14.52 -8.76 15.00
CA GLU A 112 -13.47 -9.66 14.52
C GLU A 112 -13.52 -9.83 12.99
N LYS A 113 -14.69 -10.13 12.43
CA LYS A 113 -14.86 -10.24 10.97
C LYS A 113 -14.54 -8.94 10.24
N SER A 114 -14.87 -7.80 10.85
CA SER A 114 -14.61 -6.49 10.26
C SER A 114 -13.13 -6.12 10.31
N GLU A 115 -12.44 -6.47 11.39
CA GLU A 115 -10.99 -6.30 11.51
C GLU A 115 -10.25 -7.18 10.50
N GLU A 116 -10.62 -8.45 10.34
CA GLU A 116 -10.04 -9.36 9.36
C GLU A 116 -10.19 -8.82 7.93
N GLY A 117 -11.41 -8.45 7.52
CA GLY A 117 -11.64 -7.89 6.19
C GLY A 117 -10.91 -6.57 5.94
N ALA A 118 -10.80 -5.71 6.95
CA ALA A 118 -10.04 -4.48 6.85
C ALA A 118 -8.52 -4.74 6.70
N ILE A 119 -7.98 -5.70 7.46
CA ILE A 119 -6.55 -6.07 7.38
C ILE A 119 -6.22 -6.64 5.99
N GLU A 120 -7.09 -7.46 5.39
CA GLU A 120 -6.91 -7.96 4.02
C GLU A 120 -6.81 -6.82 3.00
N VAL A 121 -7.69 -5.81 3.12
CA VAL A 121 -7.64 -4.62 2.25
C VAL A 121 -6.36 -3.83 2.49
N PHE A 122 -5.94 -3.62 3.74
CA PHE A 122 -4.70 -2.91 4.06
C PHE A 122 -3.47 -3.65 3.52
N ALA A 123 -3.44 -4.98 3.65
CA ALA A 123 -2.40 -5.82 3.10
C ALA A 123 -2.30 -5.67 1.57
N LYS A 124 -3.44 -5.68 0.89
CA LYS A 124 -3.49 -5.50 -0.58
C LYS A 124 -3.05 -4.10 -1.01
N ASN A 125 -3.50 -3.07 -0.30
CA ASN A 125 -3.08 -1.69 -0.55
C ASN A 125 -1.57 -1.52 -0.38
N LEU A 126 -0.99 -2.12 0.67
CA LEU A 126 0.46 -2.12 0.88
C LEU A 126 1.20 -2.85 -0.25
N GLU A 127 0.74 -4.04 -0.65
CA GLU A 127 1.35 -4.82 -1.74
C GLU A 127 1.43 -3.98 -3.02
N ASN A 128 0.33 -3.36 -3.42
CA ASN A 128 0.28 -2.54 -4.62
C ASN A 128 1.20 -1.31 -4.51
N TYR A 129 1.25 -0.68 -3.33
CA TYR A 129 2.15 0.46 -3.11
C TYR A 129 3.63 0.07 -3.19
N LEU A 130 4.02 -1.07 -2.59
CA LEU A 130 5.39 -1.60 -2.67
C LEU A 130 5.77 -2.01 -4.10
N LEU A 131 4.82 -2.51 -4.87
CA LEU A 131 5.01 -2.95 -6.25
C LEU A 131 4.83 -1.83 -7.29
N THR A 132 4.64 -0.57 -6.86
CA THR A 132 4.66 0.58 -7.77
C THR A 132 5.98 0.60 -8.56
N PRO A 133 5.94 0.77 -9.90
CA PRO A 133 7.13 0.80 -10.73
C PRO A 133 8.13 1.86 -10.27
N PRO A 134 9.42 1.53 -10.12
CA PRO A 134 10.43 2.49 -9.77
C PRO A 134 10.71 3.47 -10.91
N MET A 135 10.98 4.71 -10.58
CA MET A 135 11.38 5.73 -11.54
C MET A 135 12.89 5.69 -11.76
N LYS A 136 13.32 4.77 -12.60
CA LYS A 136 14.75 4.53 -12.90
C LYS A 136 15.35 5.69 -13.73
N ASP A 137 16.66 5.88 -13.61
CA ASP A 137 17.49 6.79 -14.43
C ASP A 137 17.00 8.27 -14.42
N LYS A 138 16.45 8.74 -13.30
CA LYS A 138 15.96 10.11 -13.13
C LYS A 138 16.72 10.85 -12.03
N MET A 139 16.98 12.13 -12.30
CA MET A 139 17.40 13.10 -11.29
C MET A 139 16.14 13.65 -10.60
N ILE A 140 16.04 13.47 -9.29
CA ILE A 140 14.82 13.80 -8.54
C ILE A 140 15.12 14.87 -7.49
N LEU A 141 14.24 15.87 -7.44
CA LEU A 141 14.19 16.86 -6.36
C LEU A 141 13.04 16.49 -5.41
N GLY A 142 13.35 16.08 -4.19
CA GLY A 142 12.37 15.88 -3.12
C GLY A 142 12.05 17.20 -2.43
N LEU A 143 10.76 17.44 -2.18
CA LEU A 143 10.27 18.57 -1.43
C LEU A 143 9.43 18.08 -0.25
N ASP A 144 9.86 18.39 0.96
CA ASP A 144 9.11 18.19 2.20
C ASP A 144 8.42 19.52 2.57
N PRO A 145 7.08 19.61 2.41
CA PRO A 145 6.34 20.85 2.57
C PRO A 145 6.22 21.27 4.04
N ALA A 146 6.44 22.55 4.34
CA ALA A 146 6.17 23.10 5.66
C ALA A 146 5.97 24.63 5.61
N TYR A 147 5.14 25.17 6.53
CA TYR A 147 4.92 26.61 6.62
C TYR A 147 6.04 27.33 7.40
N ARG A 148 6.19 27.02 8.68
CA ARG A 148 7.05 27.78 9.60
C ARG A 148 8.53 27.49 9.45
N THR A 149 8.88 26.22 9.36
CA THR A 149 10.28 25.76 9.30
C THR A 149 10.86 25.88 7.89
N GLY A 150 10.05 26.24 6.90
CA GLY A 150 10.39 26.28 5.49
C GLY A 150 10.36 24.89 4.85
N CYS A 151 10.12 24.86 3.54
CA CYS A 151 10.16 23.61 2.76
C CYS A 151 11.60 23.15 2.57
N LYS A 152 11.87 21.87 2.80
CA LYS A 152 13.19 21.26 2.62
C LYS A 152 13.26 20.64 1.23
N LEU A 153 14.32 20.95 0.54
CA LEU A 153 14.64 20.43 -0.78
C LEU A 153 15.83 19.50 -0.70
N ALA A 154 15.71 18.31 -1.31
CA ALA A 154 16.81 17.33 -1.41
C ALA A 154 16.96 16.88 -2.86
N VAL A 155 18.14 17.06 -3.43
CA VAL A 155 18.48 16.51 -4.75
C VAL A 155 19.07 15.13 -4.58
N ILE A 156 18.51 14.15 -5.28
CA ILE A 156 19.12 12.80 -5.39
C ILE A 156 19.42 12.47 -6.83
N ASP A 157 20.50 11.73 -7.04
CA ASP A 157 20.86 11.20 -8.36
C ASP A 157 20.10 9.91 -8.69
N TYR A 158 20.35 9.37 -9.88
CA TYR A 158 19.72 8.12 -10.38
C TYR A 158 20.08 6.88 -9.52
N THR A 159 21.06 6.97 -8.61
CA THR A 159 21.40 5.89 -7.66
C THR A 159 20.76 6.09 -6.28
N GLY A 160 20.06 7.20 -6.06
CA GLY A 160 19.50 7.59 -4.76
C GLY A 160 20.50 8.26 -3.83
N GLN A 161 21.72 8.62 -4.33
CA GLN A 161 22.68 9.37 -3.56
C GLN A 161 22.24 10.83 -3.45
N MET A 162 22.29 11.38 -2.24
CA MET A 162 22.01 12.79 -1.98
C MET A 162 23.16 13.66 -2.49
N LEU A 163 22.82 14.68 -3.31
CA LEU A 163 23.78 15.61 -3.91
C LEU A 163 23.74 17.00 -3.29
N ASP A 164 22.56 17.52 -2.95
CA ASP A 164 22.38 18.85 -2.40
C ASP A 164 21.15 18.93 -1.49
N ILE A 165 21.19 19.84 -0.52
CA ILE A 165 20.10 20.15 0.40
C ILE A 165 19.93 21.67 0.45
N LYS A 166 18.69 22.14 0.34
CA LYS A 166 18.31 23.55 0.49
C LYS A 166 17.04 23.69 1.32
N VAL A 167 16.85 24.88 1.89
CA VAL A 167 15.63 25.26 2.58
C VAL A 167 15.07 26.51 1.90
N ILE A 168 13.79 26.48 1.57
CA ILE A 168 13.07 27.60 0.95
C ILE A 168 11.84 27.98 1.77
N TYR A 169 11.36 29.20 1.60
CA TYR A 169 10.23 29.75 2.35
C TYR A 169 9.20 30.38 1.42
N PRO A 170 8.59 29.63 0.49
CA PRO A 170 7.65 30.18 -0.48
C PRO A 170 6.29 30.56 0.11
N HIS A 171 5.99 30.11 1.34
CA HIS A 171 4.69 30.24 2.02
C HIS A 171 4.77 31.19 3.21
N GLU A 172 3.59 31.64 3.68
CA GLU A 172 3.52 32.39 4.94
C GLU A 172 4.06 31.56 6.13
N PRO A 173 4.63 32.21 7.15
CA PRO A 173 4.66 33.67 7.37
C PRO A 173 5.76 34.42 6.63
N LYS A 174 6.78 33.76 6.08
CA LYS A 174 7.95 34.41 5.45
C LYS A 174 7.67 34.87 4.02
N ASN A 175 6.91 34.10 3.27
CA ASN A 175 6.41 34.40 1.92
C ASN A 175 7.47 34.92 0.92
N ASP A 176 8.66 34.30 0.93
CA ASP A 176 9.75 34.60 0.00
C ASP A 176 9.58 33.78 -1.30
N PHE A 177 8.61 34.18 -2.13
CA PHE A 177 8.31 33.46 -3.37
C PHE A 177 9.46 33.56 -4.39
N GLU A 178 9.95 34.77 -4.65
CA GLU A 178 10.97 34.99 -5.70
C GLU A 178 12.35 34.40 -5.32
N GLY A 179 12.78 34.56 -4.07
CA GLY A 179 14.01 33.91 -3.60
C GLY A 179 13.93 32.39 -3.66
N SER A 180 12.79 31.82 -3.25
CA SER A 180 12.52 30.39 -3.33
C SER A 180 12.50 29.87 -4.78
N LYS A 181 11.83 30.59 -5.68
CA LYS A 181 11.79 30.29 -7.11
C LYS A 181 13.18 30.23 -7.73
N LYS A 182 14.01 31.26 -7.46
CA LYS A 182 15.40 31.28 -7.94
C LYS A 182 16.17 30.06 -7.51
N ILE A 183 16.10 29.68 -6.21
CA ILE A 183 16.79 28.49 -5.69
C ILE A 183 16.35 27.22 -6.42
N VAL A 184 15.03 27.02 -6.64
CA VAL A 184 14.52 25.84 -7.33
C VAL A 184 14.99 25.80 -8.79
N LEU A 185 14.92 26.93 -9.53
CA LEU A 185 15.42 27.01 -10.90
C LEU A 185 16.92 26.74 -11.00
N ASP A 186 17.71 27.29 -10.07
CA ASP A 186 19.16 27.05 -10.00
C ASP A 186 19.46 25.56 -9.77
N LEU A 187 18.70 24.85 -8.91
CA LEU A 187 18.83 23.41 -8.70
C LEU A 187 18.44 22.62 -9.94
N ILE A 188 17.35 22.99 -10.61
CA ILE A 188 16.91 22.35 -11.86
C ILE A 188 17.99 22.44 -12.93
N ASP A 189 18.55 23.63 -13.14
CA ASP A 189 19.61 23.87 -14.13
C ASP A 189 20.91 23.16 -13.75
N LYS A 190 21.33 23.24 -12.47
CA LYS A 190 22.63 22.70 -12.00
C LYS A 190 22.67 21.17 -12.06
N TYR A 191 21.60 20.50 -11.67
CA TYR A 191 21.56 19.05 -11.54
C TYR A 191 20.75 18.36 -12.64
N ASN A 192 20.23 19.09 -13.62
CA ASN A 192 19.39 18.55 -14.68
C ASN A 192 18.17 17.77 -14.13
N ILE A 193 17.48 18.35 -13.15
CA ILE A 193 16.33 17.68 -12.50
C ILE A 193 15.25 17.32 -13.55
N ASP A 194 14.79 16.07 -13.50
CA ASP A 194 13.73 15.54 -14.37
C ASP A 194 12.36 15.63 -13.72
N VAL A 195 12.29 15.34 -12.41
CA VAL A 195 11.03 15.23 -11.67
C VAL A 195 11.18 15.82 -10.27
N ILE A 196 10.10 16.46 -9.81
CA ILE A 196 10.00 16.97 -8.44
C ILE A 196 8.98 16.14 -7.67
N ALA A 197 9.42 15.48 -6.58
CA ALA A 197 8.58 14.72 -5.67
C ALA A 197 8.14 15.62 -4.52
N ILE A 198 6.85 15.87 -4.37
CA ILE A 198 6.28 16.74 -3.33
C ILE A 198 5.57 15.88 -2.31
N GLY A 199 5.92 15.96 -1.02
CA GLY A 199 5.21 15.28 0.05
C GLY A 199 3.75 15.72 0.16
N ASN A 200 2.85 14.82 0.56
CA ASN A 200 1.41 15.11 0.66
C ASN A 200 0.96 15.59 2.05
N GLY A 201 1.87 16.06 2.89
CA GLY A 201 1.58 16.56 4.23
C GLY A 201 1.09 18.00 4.29
N THR A 202 1.41 18.66 5.40
CA THR A 202 1.06 20.06 5.65
C THR A 202 1.70 20.97 4.59
N ALA A 203 0.93 21.93 4.06
CA ALA A 203 1.36 22.85 2.98
C ALA A 203 1.65 22.18 1.61
N SER A 204 1.21 20.94 1.40
CA SER A 204 1.42 20.22 0.13
C SER A 204 0.81 20.96 -1.06
N ARG A 205 -0.42 21.45 -0.93
CA ARG A 205 -1.13 22.11 -2.01
C ARG A 205 -0.50 23.45 -2.41
N GLU A 206 -0.12 24.23 -1.40
CA GLU A 206 0.60 25.49 -1.62
C GLU A 206 1.95 25.24 -2.30
N SER A 207 2.65 24.18 -1.87
CA SER A 207 3.91 23.75 -2.48
C SER A 207 3.72 23.24 -3.90
N GLU A 208 2.65 22.50 -4.18
CA GLU A 208 2.27 22.06 -5.53
C GLU A 208 2.03 23.28 -6.44
N THR A 209 1.23 24.25 -5.98
CA THR A 209 0.96 25.48 -6.72
C THR A 209 2.24 26.29 -6.97
N PHE A 210 3.12 26.39 -5.96
CA PHE A 210 4.41 27.05 -6.10
C PHE A 210 5.28 26.35 -7.16
N ILE A 211 5.46 25.04 -7.08
CA ILE A 211 6.27 24.27 -8.03
C ILE A 211 5.71 24.34 -9.45
N ALA A 212 4.38 24.20 -9.62
CA ALA A 212 3.74 24.30 -10.93
C ALA A 212 4.00 25.67 -11.60
N ASN A 213 4.03 26.76 -10.81
CA ASN A 213 4.40 28.08 -11.32
C ASN A 213 5.90 28.16 -11.65
N VAL A 214 6.78 27.60 -10.82
CA VAL A 214 8.24 27.67 -11.02
C VAL A 214 8.67 26.90 -12.26
N ILE A 215 8.14 25.69 -12.50
CA ILE A 215 8.56 24.86 -13.64
C ILE A 215 8.17 25.44 -15.00
N LYS A 216 7.18 26.37 -15.07
CA LYS A 216 6.83 27.08 -16.30
C LYS A 216 7.98 27.95 -16.82
N ASP A 217 8.84 28.41 -15.91
CA ASP A 217 10.01 29.27 -16.25
C ASP A 217 11.32 28.46 -16.34
N ALA A 218 11.25 27.12 -16.16
CA ALA A 218 12.42 26.28 -16.32
C ALA A 218 12.85 26.16 -17.79
N LYS A 219 14.16 26.14 -18.04
CA LYS A 219 14.73 26.04 -19.39
C LYS A 219 14.58 24.64 -20.01
N ARG A 220 14.19 23.66 -19.20
CA ARG A 220 13.97 22.28 -19.61
C ARG A 220 12.60 21.79 -19.16
N SER A 221 12.13 20.72 -19.77
CA SER A 221 10.90 20.06 -19.34
C SER A 221 11.13 19.39 -17.98
N VAL A 222 10.37 19.81 -16.98
CA VAL A 222 10.35 19.25 -15.62
C VAL A 222 8.91 18.94 -15.27
N SER A 223 8.68 17.78 -14.69
CA SER A 223 7.36 17.39 -14.18
C SER A 223 7.40 17.29 -12.65
N TYR A 224 6.24 17.24 -12.03
CA TYR A 224 6.15 16.97 -10.60
C TYR A 224 5.11 15.89 -10.30
N ILE A 225 5.17 15.35 -9.10
CA ILE A 225 4.21 14.39 -8.58
C ILE A 225 4.07 14.53 -7.06
N ILE A 226 2.86 14.32 -6.55
CA ILE A 226 2.61 14.23 -5.12
C ILE A 226 2.92 12.82 -4.64
N VAL A 227 3.78 12.71 -3.63
CA VAL A 227 4.24 11.45 -3.04
C VAL A 227 3.66 11.30 -1.64
N ASN A 228 3.16 10.11 -1.32
CA ASN A 228 2.71 9.81 0.04
C ASN A 228 3.91 9.84 1.01
N GLU A 229 3.89 10.78 1.96
CA GLU A 229 4.96 10.93 2.96
C GLU A 229 4.69 10.16 4.27
N ALA A 230 3.60 9.39 4.37
CA ALA A 230 3.30 8.63 5.58
C ALA A 230 4.51 7.80 6.04
N GLY A 231 4.90 7.94 7.30
CA GLY A 231 6.09 7.32 7.86
C GLY A 231 7.45 7.95 7.45
N ALA A 232 7.51 8.99 6.61
CA ALA A 232 8.77 9.68 6.32
C ALA A 232 9.37 10.32 7.58
N SER A 233 8.53 10.87 8.44
CA SER A 233 8.93 11.38 9.76
C SER A 233 9.45 10.28 10.69
N VAL A 234 8.88 9.08 10.61
CA VAL A 234 9.35 7.91 11.38
C VAL A 234 10.75 7.49 10.90
N TYR A 235 10.96 7.39 9.58
CA TYR A 235 12.28 7.13 9.02
C TYR A 235 13.29 8.20 9.43
N SER A 236 12.99 9.47 9.20
CA SER A 236 13.92 10.58 9.40
C SER A 236 14.39 10.74 10.85
N ALA A 237 13.58 10.33 11.83
CA ALA A 237 13.92 10.28 13.24
C ALA A 237 14.58 8.96 13.67
N SER A 238 14.64 7.95 12.81
CA SER A 238 15.18 6.63 13.13
C SER A 238 16.71 6.64 13.28
N LYS A 239 17.22 5.65 14.03
CA LYS A 239 18.66 5.42 14.14
C LYS A 239 19.31 5.17 12.77
N LEU A 240 18.63 4.45 11.89
CA LEU A 240 19.10 4.18 10.53
C LEU A 240 19.31 5.48 9.74
N ALA A 241 18.35 6.40 9.76
CA ALA A 241 18.47 7.66 9.05
C ALA A 241 19.56 8.57 9.64
N ILE A 242 19.80 8.51 10.96
CA ILE A 242 20.93 9.19 11.62
C ILE A 242 22.26 8.61 11.16
N GLU A 243 22.35 7.29 11.04
CA GLU A 243 23.57 6.61 10.54
C GLU A 243 23.81 6.90 9.04
N GLU A 244 22.76 6.94 8.21
CA GLU A 244 22.86 7.29 6.79
C GLU A 244 23.27 8.77 6.58
N PHE A 245 22.74 9.68 7.41
CA PHE A 245 22.93 11.13 7.28
C PHE A 245 23.18 11.82 8.63
N PRO A 246 24.35 11.61 9.25
CA PRO A 246 24.62 12.10 10.61
C PRO A 246 24.63 13.63 10.73
N ASN A 247 24.93 14.33 9.65
CA ASN A 247 25.07 15.79 9.63
C ASN A 247 23.80 16.54 9.21
N LEU A 248 22.70 15.82 8.89
CA LEU A 248 21.46 16.43 8.46
C LEU A 248 20.44 16.49 9.59
N HIS A 249 19.54 17.48 9.51
CA HIS A 249 18.38 17.57 10.39
C HIS A 249 17.26 16.58 10.00
N VAL A 250 16.35 16.31 10.92
CA VAL A 250 15.23 15.35 10.72
C VAL A 250 14.44 15.67 9.46
N GLU A 251 14.08 16.94 9.26
CA GLU A 251 13.26 17.39 8.14
C GLU A 251 14.00 17.29 6.80
N GLU A 252 15.33 17.46 6.79
CA GLU A 252 16.16 17.30 5.58
C GLU A 252 16.25 15.82 5.16
N ARG A 253 16.34 14.91 6.13
CA ARG A 253 16.26 13.46 5.88
C ARG A 253 14.90 13.06 5.34
N SER A 254 13.82 13.72 5.77
CA SER A 254 12.46 13.49 5.26
C SER A 254 12.37 13.82 3.76
N ALA A 255 12.92 14.96 3.33
CA ALA A 255 12.95 15.34 1.92
C ALA A 255 13.69 14.32 1.03
N ILE A 256 14.81 13.76 1.55
CA ILE A 256 15.52 12.67 0.85
C ILE A 256 14.64 11.43 0.74
N SER A 257 13.95 11.05 1.81
CA SER A 257 13.05 9.90 1.82
C SER A 257 11.90 10.07 0.82
N ILE A 258 11.31 11.27 0.72
CA ILE A 258 10.25 11.57 -0.25
C ILE A 258 10.77 11.38 -1.68
N ALA A 259 11.96 11.88 -2.00
CA ALA A 259 12.58 11.67 -3.31
C ALA A 259 12.85 10.19 -3.62
N ARG A 260 13.41 9.45 -2.65
CA ARG A 260 13.71 8.01 -2.80
C ARG A 260 12.46 7.14 -2.90
N ARG A 261 11.35 7.53 -2.28
CA ARG A 261 10.06 6.83 -2.44
C ARG A 261 9.52 6.90 -3.86
N LEU A 262 9.78 8.00 -4.57
CA LEU A 262 9.45 8.09 -5.99
C LEU A 262 10.43 7.25 -6.82
N GLN A 263 11.70 7.26 -6.47
CA GLN A 263 12.73 6.54 -7.20
C GLN A 263 12.56 5.01 -7.10
N ASP A 264 12.41 4.49 -5.90
CA ASP A 264 12.14 3.06 -5.63
C ASP A 264 11.35 2.91 -4.32
N PRO A 265 10.00 2.82 -4.41
CA PRO A 265 9.14 2.70 -3.23
C PRO A 265 9.49 1.52 -2.34
N LEU A 266 9.75 0.35 -2.92
CA LEU A 266 10.06 -0.86 -2.15
C LEU A 266 11.34 -0.68 -1.33
N SER A 267 12.42 -0.23 -1.96
CA SER A 267 13.72 -0.07 -1.30
C SER A 267 13.70 0.95 -0.16
N GLU A 268 12.86 1.98 -0.26
CA GLU A 268 12.75 3.00 0.78
C GLU A 268 11.77 2.62 1.90
N LEU A 269 10.60 2.06 1.55
CA LEU A 269 9.55 1.75 2.53
C LEU A 269 9.93 0.60 3.47
N VAL A 270 10.78 -0.33 3.06
CA VAL A 270 11.28 -1.40 3.94
C VAL A 270 12.18 -0.90 5.09
N LYS A 271 12.57 0.37 5.07
CA LYS A 271 13.37 0.99 6.15
C LYS A 271 12.55 1.37 7.37
N ILE A 272 11.23 1.42 7.25
CA ILE A 272 10.31 1.76 8.33
C ILE A 272 9.43 0.57 8.69
N ASP A 273 8.80 0.65 9.87
CA ASP A 273 7.80 -0.32 10.29
C ASP A 273 6.58 -0.23 9.36
N SER A 274 6.13 -1.37 8.84
CA SER A 274 5.02 -1.47 7.88
C SER A 274 3.73 -0.79 8.39
N LYS A 275 3.48 -0.83 9.71
CA LYS A 275 2.34 -0.12 10.34
C LYS A 275 2.42 1.41 10.25
N SER A 276 3.58 1.97 10.00
CA SER A 276 3.77 3.41 9.83
C SER A 276 3.46 3.89 8.41
N ILE A 277 3.24 2.97 7.49
CA ILE A 277 2.81 3.26 6.12
C ILE A 277 1.28 3.41 6.14
N GLY A 278 0.77 4.53 5.64
CA GLY A 278 -0.67 4.79 5.60
C GLY A 278 -1.35 3.95 4.50
N VAL A 279 -2.00 2.87 4.89
CA VAL A 279 -2.62 1.90 3.95
C VAL A 279 -4.14 1.82 4.08
N GLY A 280 -4.76 2.53 5.03
CA GLY A 280 -6.20 2.56 5.17
C GLY A 280 -6.73 3.40 6.34
N GLN A 281 -7.99 3.84 6.21
CA GLN A 281 -8.62 4.79 7.13
C GLN A 281 -8.79 4.25 8.57
N TYR A 282 -9.00 2.93 8.73
CA TYR A 282 -9.23 2.28 10.03
C TYR A 282 -8.03 1.46 10.51
N GLN A 283 -6.84 1.75 10.01
CA GLN A 283 -5.61 1.01 10.33
C GLN A 283 -5.30 0.99 11.84
N HIS A 284 -5.70 2.03 12.59
CA HIS A 284 -5.48 2.13 14.04
C HIS A 284 -6.64 1.59 14.87
N ASP A 285 -7.69 1.02 14.24
CA ASP A 285 -8.87 0.49 14.91
C ASP A 285 -8.95 -1.03 14.89
N VAL A 286 -7.96 -1.69 14.33
CA VAL A 286 -7.83 -3.14 14.27
C VAL A 286 -6.77 -3.65 15.25
N LYS A 287 -6.78 -4.95 15.57
CA LYS A 287 -5.79 -5.57 16.45
C LYS A 287 -4.38 -5.42 15.88
N GLU A 288 -3.52 -4.68 16.57
CA GLU A 288 -2.17 -4.33 16.11
C GLU A 288 -1.33 -5.56 15.77
N LYS A 289 -1.43 -6.65 16.54
CA LYS A 289 -0.69 -7.90 16.28
C LYS A 289 -1.04 -8.49 14.91
N ASN A 290 -2.34 -8.63 14.63
CA ASN A 290 -2.81 -9.22 13.38
C ASN A 290 -2.45 -8.35 12.17
N LEU A 291 -2.57 -7.02 12.34
CA LEU A 291 -2.14 -6.06 11.33
C LEU A 291 -0.65 -6.20 11.02
N ASN A 292 0.21 -6.19 12.03
CA ASN A 292 1.66 -6.28 11.85
C ASN A 292 2.04 -7.58 11.14
N GLU A 293 1.50 -8.73 11.56
CA GLU A 293 1.77 -10.03 10.94
C GLU A 293 1.38 -10.03 9.44
N ALA A 294 0.20 -9.48 9.10
CA ALA A 294 -0.26 -9.39 7.72
C ALA A 294 0.61 -8.45 6.87
N LEU A 295 0.94 -7.26 7.38
CA LEU A 295 1.75 -6.29 6.66
C LEU A 295 3.20 -6.76 6.48
N ASP A 296 3.81 -7.35 7.51
CA ASP A 296 5.18 -7.90 7.41
C ASP A 296 5.26 -9.08 6.43
N PHE A 297 4.22 -9.91 6.38
CA PHE A 297 4.10 -10.96 5.36
C PHE A 297 4.07 -10.37 3.95
N VAL A 298 3.30 -9.31 3.73
CA VAL A 298 3.21 -8.63 2.42
C VAL A 298 4.54 -8.02 2.02
N VAL A 299 5.25 -7.35 2.94
CA VAL A 299 6.58 -6.79 2.66
C VAL A 299 7.54 -7.91 2.26
N SER A 300 7.60 -8.99 3.04
CA SER A 300 8.46 -10.14 2.73
C SER A 300 8.14 -10.77 1.38
N LYS A 301 6.85 -10.99 1.09
CA LYS A 301 6.38 -11.50 -0.20
C LYS A 301 6.80 -10.59 -1.36
N SER A 302 6.60 -9.28 -1.22
CA SER A 302 6.94 -8.31 -2.27
C SER A 302 8.45 -8.26 -2.54
N VAL A 303 9.28 -8.23 -1.49
CA VAL A 303 10.75 -8.26 -1.60
C VAL A 303 11.24 -9.53 -2.30
N ASN A 304 10.72 -10.69 -1.89
CA ASN A 304 11.13 -11.97 -2.47
C ASN A 304 10.65 -12.11 -3.93
N ASN A 305 9.46 -11.60 -4.27
CA ASN A 305 8.93 -11.62 -5.63
C ASN A 305 9.75 -10.75 -6.60
N VAL A 306 10.11 -9.54 -6.18
CA VAL A 306 10.94 -8.62 -6.97
C VAL A 306 12.37 -9.14 -7.09
N GLY A 307 12.89 -9.73 -6.04
CA GLY A 307 14.30 -10.10 -5.93
C GLY A 307 15.19 -8.90 -5.59
N VAL A 308 16.36 -9.18 -5.06
CA VAL A 308 17.23 -8.15 -4.48
C VAL A 308 18.65 -8.24 -5.03
N ASN A 309 19.17 -7.14 -5.58
CA ASN A 309 20.56 -7.05 -5.98
C ASN A 309 21.47 -6.93 -4.74
N ILE A 310 22.27 -7.97 -4.47
CA ILE A 310 23.15 -8.04 -3.28
C ILE A 310 24.23 -6.96 -3.26
N ASN A 311 24.57 -6.40 -4.42
CA ASN A 311 25.59 -5.36 -4.54
C ASN A 311 25.09 -3.98 -4.11
N THR A 312 23.77 -3.74 -4.16
CA THR A 312 23.18 -2.43 -3.81
C THR A 312 22.25 -2.50 -2.60
N ALA A 313 21.86 -3.70 -2.19
CA ALA A 313 20.89 -3.93 -1.13
C ALA A 313 21.35 -3.35 0.22
N SER A 314 20.43 -2.67 0.92
CA SER A 314 20.58 -2.27 2.31
C SER A 314 20.31 -3.45 3.26
N ALA A 315 20.77 -3.34 4.52
CA ALA A 315 20.40 -4.31 5.55
C ALA A 315 18.89 -4.42 5.74
N SER A 316 18.19 -3.31 5.55
CA SER A 316 16.73 -3.23 5.73
C SER A 316 15.96 -4.09 4.74
N ILE A 317 16.36 -4.11 3.45
CA ILE A 317 15.70 -4.96 2.46
C ILE A 317 16.14 -6.42 2.58
N LEU A 318 17.44 -6.67 2.87
CA LEU A 318 17.96 -8.03 3.07
C LEU A 318 17.28 -8.77 4.23
N LYS A 319 16.79 -8.05 5.24
CA LYS A 319 16.02 -8.59 6.37
C LYS A 319 14.77 -9.37 5.93
N TYR A 320 14.16 -8.99 4.81
CA TYR A 320 12.94 -9.61 4.28
C TYR A 320 13.18 -10.76 3.31
N ILE A 321 14.45 -11.04 2.96
CA ILE A 321 14.78 -12.22 2.16
C ILE A 321 14.62 -13.48 3.00
N SER A 322 13.79 -14.41 2.50
CA SER A 322 13.56 -15.69 3.15
C SER A 322 14.87 -16.47 3.32
N GLY A 323 15.10 -17.01 4.49
CA GLY A 323 16.30 -17.80 4.82
C GLY A 323 17.47 -16.98 5.35
N LEU A 324 17.55 -15.65 5.17
CA LEU A 324 18.61 -14.83 5.75
C LEU A 324 18.37 -14.55 7.25
N THR A 325 19.45 -14.49 7.98
CA THR A 325 19.48 -14.10 9.40
C THR A 325 20.23 -12.79 9.56
N LYS A 326 20.06 -12.09 10.69
CA LYS A 326 20.81 -10.86 10.99
C LYS A 326 22.32 -11.06 10.82
N LYS A 327 22.86 -12.19 11.30
CA LYS A 327 24.29 -12.52 11.21
C LYS A 327 24.75 -12.75 9.76
N SER A 328 23.90 -13.38 8.92
CA SER A 328 24.24 -13.56 7.50
C SER A 328 24.20 -12.23 6.73
N ILE A 329 23.25 -11.36 7.06
CA ILE A 329 23.15 -10.01 6.47
C ILE A 329 24.39 -9.17 6.80
N GLU A 330 24.81 -9.16 8.07
CA GLU A 330 26.04 -8.48 8.51
C GLU A 330 27.26 -8.98 7.72
N LYS A 331 27.41 -10.28 7.54
CA LYS A 331 28.51 -10.86 6.77
C LYS A 331 28.48 -10.46 5.28
N ILE A 332 27.30 -10.42 4.64
CA ILE A 332 27.16 -9.97 3.25
C ILE A 332 27.63 -8.52 3.11
N ILE A 333 27.18 -7.65 4.01
CA ILE A 333 27.55 -6.22 3.99
C ILE A 333 29.02 -6.02 4.29
N ASP A 334 29.57 -6.71 5.31
CA ASP A 334 30.98 -6.64 5.66
C ASP A 334 31.88 -7.10 4.51
N PHE A 335 31.53 -8.19 3.85
CA PHE A 335 32.26 -8.70 2.69
C PHE A 335 32.28 -7.66 1.57
N ARG A 336 31.11 -7.12 1.23
CA ARG A 336 30.97 -6.07 0.21
C ARG A 336 31.80 -4.82 0.52
N ASN A 337 31.83 -4.40 1.78
CA ASN A 337 32.57 -3.22 2.21
C ASN A 337 34.09 -3.45 2.16
N LYS A 338 34.56 -4.69 2.40
CA LYS A 338 36.00 -5.03 2.45
C LYS A 338 36.58 -5.44 1.08
N HIS A 339 35.78 -6.17 0.28
CA HIS A 339 36.26 -6.80 -0.95
C HIS A 339 35.63 -6.21 -2.22
N GLY A 340 34.66 -5.31 -2.07
CA GLY A 340 33.93 -4.73 -3.19
C GLY A 340 32.71 -5.56 -3.62
N ARG A 341 32.36 -5.45 -4.89
CA ARG A 341 31.14 -6.05 -5.44
C ARG A 341 31.29 -7.56 -5.59
N PHE A 342 30.20 -8.29 -5.39
CA PHE A 342 30.09 -9.69 -5.76
C PHE A 342 30.03 -9.82 -7.30
N ASN A 343 30.81 -10.74 -7.86
CA ASN A 343 30.81 -11.06 -9.29
C ASN A 343 29.92 -12.25 -9.61
N SER A 344 29.55 -13.06 -8.62
CA SER A 344 28.62 -14.18 -8.79
C SER A 344 27.88 -14.52 -7.49
N ARG A 345 26.74 -15.20 -7.63
CA ARG A 345 26.00 -15.74 -6.48
C ARG A 345 26.81 -16.78 -5.72
N ASN A 346 27.70 -17.54 -6.40
CA ASN A 346 28.50 -18.58 -5.78
C ASN A 346 29.51 -18.05 -4.78
N GLU A 347 29.96 -16.80 -4.90
CA GLU A 347 30.87 -16.19 -3.94
C GLU A 347 30.31 -16.17 -2.50
N LEU A 348 28.99 -16.19 -2.34
CA LEU A 348 28.35 -16.24 -1.02
C LEU A 348 28.62 -17.56 -0.29
N ILE A 349 28.77 -18.66 -1.00
CA ILE A 349 29.08 -19.98 -0.43
C ILE A 349 30.60 -20.24 -0.45
N ASP A 350 31.30 -19.89 -1.52
CA ASP A 350 32.73 -20.13 -1.70
C ASP A 350 33.56 -19.40 -0.63
N ASN A 351 33.16 -18.16 -0.32
CA ASN A 351 33.78 -17.36 0.75
C ASN A 351 33.21 -17.63 2.15
N LYS A 352 32.39 -18.66 2.33
CA LYS A 352 31.78 -19.06 3.62
C LYS A 352 30.98 -17.93 4.30
N ILE A 353 30.38 -17.04 3.49
CA ILE A 353 29.52 -15.96 3.97
C ILE A 353 28.21 -16.57 4.46
N LEU A 354 27.63 -17.48 3.65
CA LEU A 354 26.43 -18.25 3.97
C LEU A 354 26.77 -19.72 4.18
N SER A 355 26.02 -20.40 5.04
CA SER A 355 26.03 -21.87 5.10
C SER A 355 25.25 -22.45 3.91
N ALA A 356 25.51 -23.70 3.55
CA ALA A 356 24.82 -24.36 2.44
C ALA A 356 23.29 -24.28 2.56
N LYS A 357 22.74 -24.53 3.76
CA LYS A 357 21.31 -24.44 4.03
C LYS A 357 20.73 -23.04 3.83
N VAL A 358 21.43 -22.00 4.34
CA VAL A 358 20.99 -20.61 4.20
C VAL A 358 21.08 -20.16 2.74
N TYR A 359 22.16 -20.55 2.04
CA TYR A 359 22.35 -20.29 0.62
C TYR A 359 21.22 -20.86 -0.20
N GLU A 360 20.94 -22.15 -0.07
CA GLU A 360 19.86 -22.84 -0.78
C GLU A 360 18.49 -22.15 -0.59
N GLN A 361 18.17 -21.73 0.64
CA GLN A 361 16.89 -21.11 0.96
C GLN A 361 16.77 -19.65 0.45
N SER A 362 17.87 -18.93 0.31
CA SER A 362 17.84 -17.49 0.06
C SER A 362 18.29 -17.08 -1.34
N ILE A 363 19.10 -17.90 -2.01
CA ILE A 363 19.78 -17.50 -3.24
C ILE A 363 18.84 -17.24 -4.41
N GLY A 364 17.69 -17.91 -4.46
CA GLY A 364 16.65 -17.70 -5.47
C GLY A 364 16.08 -16.26 -5.47
N PHE A 365 16.18 -15.56 -4.34
CA PHE A 365 15.69 -14.18 -4.18
C PHE A 365 16.80 -13.12 -4.32
N MET A 366 18.04 -13.54 -4.47
CA MET A 366 19.18 -12.64 -4.62
C MET A 366 19.65 -12.57 -6.08
N ARG A 367 20.12 -11.41 -6.50
CA ARG A 367 20.58 -11.13 -7.87
C ARG A 367 21.96 -10.51 -7.85
N VAL A 368 22.74 -10.81 -8.91
CA VAL A 368 23.98 -10.11 -9.27
C VAL A 368 23.82 -9.61 -10.70
N LEU A 369 23.48 -8.33 -10.86
CA LEU A 369 23.08 -7.80 -12.19
C LEU A 369 24.25 -7.70 -13.16
N ASP A 370 25.42 -7.31 -12.66
CA ASP A 370 26.64 -7.05 -13.46
C ASP A 370 27.72 -8.11 -13.16
N GLY A 371 27.29 -9.36 -12.91
CA GLY A 371 28.17 -10.46 -12.58
C GLY A 371 28.73 -11.20 -13.79
N SER A 372 29.66 -12.13 -13.52
CA SER A 372 30.29 -12.97 -14.52
C SER A 372 29.36 -14.04 -15.11
N ASN A 373 28.37 -14.51 -14.34
CA ASN A 373 27.38 -15.48 -14.81
C ASN A 373 26.07 -14.76 -15.19
N PRO A 374 25.68 -14.77 -16.48
CA PRO A 374 24.44 -14.13 -16.93
C PRO A 374 23.17 -14.67 -16.29
N LEU A 375 23.16 -15.90 -15.76
CA LEU A 375 21.99 -16.43 -15.05
C LEU A 375 21.81 -15.82 -13.66
N ASP A 376 22.85 -15.23 -13.07
CA ASP A 376 22.79 -14.61 -11.74
C ASP A 376 21.89 -13.36 -11.68
N LYS A 377 21.56 -12.76 -12.81
CA LYS A 377 20.59 -11.67 -12.92
C LYS A 377 19.13 -12.13 -13.00
N THR A 378 18.90 -13.43 -13.22
CA THR A 378 17.57 -14.02 -13.41
C THR A 378 16.97 -14.52 -12.09
N SER A 379 15.70 -14.93 -12.13
CA SER A 379 15.04 -15.63 -11.00
C SER A 379 15.39 -17.12 -10.93
N ILE A 380 16.10 -17.67 -11.92
CA ILE A 380 16.47 -19.09 -11.96
C ILE A 380 17.35 -19.42 -10.75
N HIS A 381 16.98 -20.48 -10.04
CA HIS A 381 17.76 -20.97 -8.90
C HIS A 381 19.06 -21.64 -9.41
N PRO A 382 20.22 -21.47 -8.74
CA PRO A 382 21.50 -22.06 -9.18
C PRO A 382 21.46 -23.58 -9.37
N GLU A 383 20.65 -24.31 -8.63
CA GLU A 383 20.43 -25.76 -8.82
C GLU A 383 19.93 -26.11 -10.22
N SER A 384 19.24 -25.19 -10.88
CA SER A 384 18.70 -25.39 -12.22
C SER A 384 19.63 -24.90 -13.34
N TYR A 385 20.82 -24.38 -13.02
CA TYR A 385 21.74 -23.83 -14.03
C TYR A 385 22.20 -24.88 -15.06
N ASP A 386 22.57 -26.08 -14.62
CA ASP A 386 22.97 -27.17 -15.53
C ASP A 386 21.83 -27.58 -16.47
N LYS A 387 20.59 -27.64 -15.95
CA LYS A 387 19.42 -27.96 -16.75
C LYS A 387 19.08 -26.82 -17.72
N THR A 388 19.23 -25.58 -17.29
CA THR A 388 19.06 -24.39 -18.14
C THR A 388 20.10 -24.35 -19.28
N THR A 389 21.35 -24.70 -18.98
CA THR A 389 22.40 -24.81 -19.99
C THR A 389 22.05 -25.86 -21.04
N LYS A 390 21.65 -27.06 -20.62
CA LYS A 390 21.22 -28.14 -21.51
C LYS A 390 20.01 -27.71 -22.37
N LEU A 391 19.07 -26.97 -21.82
CA LEU A 391 17.95 -26.43 -22.58
C LEU A 391 18.44 -25.49 -23.68
N LEU A 392 19.28 -24.52 -23.36
CA LEU A 392 19.83 -23.55 -24.32
C LEU A 392 20.63 -24.25 -25.42
N GLU A 393 21.52 -25.17 -25.06
CA GLU A 393 22.33 -25.95 -26.03
C GLU A 393 21.44 -26.78 -26.94
N SER A 394 20.37 -27.39 -26.44
CA SER A 394 19.46 -28.22 -27.22
C SER A 394 18.70 -27.46 -28.30
N ILE A 395 18.53 -26.13 -28.12
CA ILE A 395 17.91 -25.25 -29.13
C ILE A 395 18.95 -24.42 -29.89
N GLY A 396 20.26 -24.74 -29.72
CA GLY A 396 21.36 -24.06 -30.42
C GLY A 396 21.55 -22.60 -29.97
N MET A 397 21.38 -22.34 -28.67
CA MET A 397 21.52 -21.00 -28.06
C MET A 397 22.54 -21.06 -26.90
N ASN A 398 22.99 -19.90 -26.47
CA ASN A 398 23.91 -19.72 -25.33
C ASN A 398 23.49 -18.57 -24.44
N TYR A 399 24.27 -18.25 -23.42
CA TYR A 399 23.97 -17.18 -22.47
C TYR A 399 23.97 -15.76 -23.06
N ASP A 400 24.69 -15.52 -24.16
CA ASP A 400 24.74 -14.22 -24.84
C ASP A 400 23.40 -13.88 -25.51
N SER A 401 22.57 -14.90 -25.75
CA SER A 401 21.25 -14.76 -26.38
C SER A 401 20.13 -14.46 -25.42
N LEU A 402 20.38 -14.35 -24.10
CA LEU A 402 19.35 -14.10 -23.09
C LEU A 402 18.57 -12.81 -23.40
N GLY A 403 17.24 -12.93 -23.45
CA GLY A 403 16.32 -11.81 -23.72
C GLY A 403 16.28 -11.35 -25.19
N THR A 404 16.99 -12.01 -26.12
CA THR A 404 16.91 -11.67 -27.53
C THR A 404 15.64 -12.20 -28.19
N GLU A 405 15.17 -11.52 -29.25
CA GLU A 405 13.99 -11.97 -30.01
C GLU A 405 14.17 -13.37 -30.61
N GLU A 406 15.39 -13.74 -31.00
CA GLU A 406 15.69 -15.06 -31.55
C GLU A 406 15.47 -16.14 -30.49
N LEU A 407 15.99 -15.93 -29.27
CA LEU A 407 15.77 -16.85 -28.16
C LEU A 407 14.28 -16.96 -27.81
N VAL A 408 13.57 -15.83 -27.74
CA VAL A 408 12.14 -15.80 -27.43
C VAL A 408 11.36 -16.65 -28.44
N LYS A 409 11.59 -16.45 -29.74
CA LYS A 409 10.93 -17.24 -30.81
C LYS A 409 11.21 -18.73 -30.68
N LYS A 410 12.44 -19.13 -30.38
CA LYS A 410 12.80 -20.54 -30.20
C LYS A 410 12.13 -21.13 -28.95
N LEU A 411 12.09 -20.38 -27.85
CA LEU A 411 11.45 -20.81 -26.62
C LEU A 411 9.92 -20.88 -26.72
N ASP A 412 9.30 -20.05 -27.58
CA ASP A 412 7.85 -20.11 -27.83
C ASP A 412 7.44 -21.37 -28.62
N ASN A 413 8.36 -21.96 -29.37
CA ASN A 413 8.11 -23.15 -30.18
C ASN A 413 8.50 -24.46 -29.46
N ILE A 414 8.89 -24.42 -28.18
CA ILE A 414 9.23 -25.62 -27.42
C ILE A 414 7.97 -26.36 -27.00
N ASP A 415 7.95 -27.68 -27.24
CA ASP A 415 6.98 -28.56 -26.58
C ASP A 415 7.45 -28.82 -25.14
N ILE A 416 6.72 -28.23 -24.19
CA ILE A 416 7.07 -28.25 -22.77
C ILE A 416 7.07 -29.68 -22.20
N ASP A 417 6.11 -30.52 -22.61
CA ASP A 417 5.99 -31.90 -22.14
C ASP A 417 7.16 -32.79 -22.64
N ASP A 418 7.60 -32.60 -23.89
CA ASP A 418 8.71 -33.33 -24.46
C ASP A 418 10.05 -32.88 -23.83
N TYR A 419 10.26 -31.57 -23.70
CA TYR A 419 11.49 -31.04 -23.14
C TYR A 419 11.61 -31.30 -21.63
N SER A 420 10.51 -31.28 -20.87
CA SER A 420 10.48 -31.68 -19.47
C SER A 420 11.07 -33.07 -19.26
N LYS A 421 10.67 -34.03 -20.07
CA LYS A 421 11.20 -35.41 -20.06
C LYS A 421 12.65 -35.48 -20.52
N LYS A 422 13.01 -34.73 -21.56
CA LYS A 422 14.35 -34.75 -22.18
C LYS A 422 15.45 -34.24 -21.26
N ILE A 423 15.17 -33.23 -20.46
CA ILE A 423 16.13 -32.62 -19.52
C ILE A 423 15.88 -32.99 -18.05
N ASP A 424 14.94 -33.90 -17.82
CA ASP A 424 14.56 -34.39 -16.49
C ASP A 424 14.25 -33.27 -15.50
N ILE A 425 13.23 -32.46 -15.82
CA ILE A 425 12.76 -31.35 -15.01
C ILE A 425 11.22 -31.34 -15.01
N ASP A 426 10.60 -30.92 -13.89
CA ASP A 426 9.16 -30.78 -13.87
C ASP A 426 8.68 -29.60 -14.75
N ILE A 427 7.43 -29.70 -15.21
CA ILE A 427 6.83 -28.78 -16.17
C ILE A 427 6.82 -27.34 -15.61
N TYR A 428 6.46 -27.15 -14.35
CA TYR A 428 6.35 -25.83 -13.74
C TYR A 428 7.72 -25.14 -13.64
N THR A 429 8.74 -25.90 -13.19
CA THR A 429 10.12 -25.38 -13.16
C THR A 429 10.63 -25.06 -14.56
N LEU A 430 10.30 -25.86 -15.57
CA LEU A 430 10.67 -25.57 -16.95
C LEU A 430 10.00 -24.30 -17.49
N GLU A 431 8.71 -24.10 -17.22
CA GLU A 431 7.99 -22.87 -17.56
C GLU A 431 8.60 -21.64 -16.91
N ASP A 432 8.96 -21.72 -15.62
CA ASP A 432 9.62 -20.64 -14.90
C ASP A 432 11.01 -20.31 -15.48
N ILE A 433 11.78 -21.32 -15.86
CA ILE A 433 13.07 -21.14 -16.55
C ILE A 433 12.86 -20.44 -17.89
N ILE A 434 11.93 -20.92 -18.72
CA ILE A 434 11.62 -20.35 -20.04
C ILE A 434 11.22 -18.87 -19.89
N ASN A 435 10.33 -18.57 -18.97
CA ASN A 435 9.88 -17.19 -18.70
C ASN A 435 11.03 -16.28 -18.25
N SER A 436 11.92 -16.80 -17.40
CA SER A 436 13.11 -16.09 -16.93
C SER A 436 14.16 -15.86 -18.02
N LEU A 437 14.32 -16.81 -18.95
CA LEU A 437 15.22 -16.68 -20.10
C LEU A 437 14.71 -15.68 -21.14
N LYS A 438 13.39 -15.61 -21.34
CA LYS A 438 12.76 -14.63 -22.24
C LYS A 438 12.92 -13.20 -21.72
N LYS A 439 12.86 -13.00 -20.41
CA LYS A 439 12.95 -11.68 -19.76
C LYS A 439 13.93 -11.74 -18.56
N PRO A 440 15.24 -11.84 -18.80
CA PRO A 440 16.24 -12.10 -17.75
C PRO A 440 16.33 -11.00 -16.67
N ASN A 441 16.03 -9.75 -17.04
CA ASN A 441 16.03 -8.59 -16.13
C ASN A 441 14.61 -8.15 -15.76
N ARG A 442 13.61 -9.02 -15.87
CA ARG A 442 12.23 -8.66 -15.56
C ARG A 442 12.12 -8.21 -14.10
N ASP A 443 11.64 -7.01 -13.93
CA ASP A 443 11.12 -6.53 -12.67
C ASP A 443 9.59 -6.72 -12.69
N PRO A 444 9.00 -7.51 -11.77
CA PRO A 444 7.54 -7.70 -11.73
C PRO A 444 6.75 -6.40 -11.64
N ARG A 445 7.39 -5.33 -11.16
CA ARG A 445 6.78 -4.00 -11.04
C ARG A 445 6.60 -3.30 -12.40
N ASP A 446 7.32 -3.73 -13.44
CA ASP A 446 7.18 -3.15 -14.79
C ASP A 446 5.81 -3.49 -15.43
N ASP A 447 5.08 -4.46 -14.87
CA ASP A 447 3.73 -4.83 -15.33
C ASP A 447 2.63 -3.90 -14.75
N PHE A 448 2.97 -3.01 -13.80
CA PHE A 448 2.05 -2.03 -13.19
C PHE A 448 2.16 -0.67 -13.90
N ASP A 449 1.10 0.12 -13.78
CA ASP A 449 1.06 1.46 -14.37
C ASP A 449 2.09 2.39 -13.71
N LYS A 450 2.80 3.15 -14.55
CA LYS A 450 3.74 4.17 -14.06
C LYS A 450 2.97 5.36 -13.49
N PRO A 451 3.49 6.00 -12.42
CA PRO A 451 2.85 7.17 -11.84
C PRO A 451 2.65 8.30 -12.88
N ILE A 452 1.49 8.95 -12.84
CA ILE A 452 1.18 10.09 -13.71
C ILE A 452 1.97 11.32 -13.26
N LEU A 453 2.78 11.86 -14.15
CA LEU A 453 3.53 13.09 -13.93
C LEU A 453 2.70 14.30 -14.34
N LYS A 454 2.71 15.34 -13.49
CA LYS A 454 1.93 16.57 -13.66
C LYS A 454 2.83 17.72 -14.12
N SER A 455 2.25 18.65 -14.86
CA SER A 455 2.90 19.92 -15.28
C SER A 455 2.10 21.15 -14.89
N ASP A 456 0.85 21.00 -14.47
CA ASP A 456 -0.03 22.09 -14.02
C ASP A 456 -0.99 21.63 -12.92
N VAL A 457 -1.65 22.56 -12.25
CA VAL A 457 -2.59 22.32 -11.14
C VAL A 457 -4.02 22.40 -11.64
N LEU A 458 -4.82 21.38 -11.36
CA LEU A 458 -6.26 21.37 -11.60
C LEU A 458 -6.99 21.89 -10.36
N HIS A 459 -7.94 22.82 -10.55
CA HIS A 459 -8.78 23.34 -9.48
C HIS A 459 -10.18 22.70 -9.51
N ILE A 460 -10.82 22.58 -8.34
CA ILE A 460 -12.15 21.96 -8.24
C ILE A 460 -13.21 22.77 -9.02
N GLU A 461 -13.01 24.08 -9.12
CA GLU A 461 -13.87 25.02 -9.87
C GLU A 461 -13.81 24.80 -11.38
N ASP A 462 -12.73 24.17 -11.87
CA ASP A 462 -12.54 23.88 -13.30
C ASP A 462 -13.32 22.62 -13.71
N LEU A 463 -13.75 21.83 -12.75
CA LEU A 463 -14.42 20.55 -12.99
C LEU A 463 -15.87 20.75 -13.43
N LYS A 464 -16.25 20.06 -14.49
CA LYS A 464 -17.63 20.01 -15.01
C LYS A 464 -18.12 18.58 -15.01
N LYS A 465 -19.42 18.39 -14.74
CA LYS A 465 -20.08 17.09 -14.85
C LYS A 465 -19.84 16.49 -16.25
N GLY A 466 -19.50 15.20 -16.29
CA GLY A 466 -19.15 14.49 -17.52
C GLY A 466 -17.72 14.69 -18.02
N MET A 467 -16.92 15.55 -17.38
CA MET A 467 -15.50 15.75 -17.74
C MET A 467 -14.72 14.47 -17.56
N GLU A 468 -14.00 14.06 -18.59
CA GLU A 468 -13.14 12.90 -18.61
C GLU A 468 -11.74 13.27 -18.10
N LEU A 469 -11.23 12.51 -17.14
CA LEU A 469 -9.94 12.74 -16.49
C LEU A 469 -9.20 11.41 -16.30
N GLU A 470 -7.88 11.47 -16.33
CA GLU A 470 -7.06 10.37 -15.79
C GLU A 470 -6.79 10.60 -14.32
N GLY A 471 -6.88 9.55 -13.53
CA GLY A 471 -6.60 9.59 -12.10
C GLY A 471 -5.87 8.35 -11.61
N THR A 472 -5.19 8.51 -10.47
CA THR A 472 -4.50 7.40 -9.81
C THR A 472 -5.30 6.95 -8.60
N VAL A 473 -5.56 5.65 -8.48
CA VAL A 473 -6.24 5.07 -7.32
C VAL A 473 -5.32 5.19 -6.10
N ARG A 474 -5.75 5.96 -5.11
CA ARG A 474 -4.98 6.22 -3.86
C ARG A 474 -5.36 5.28 -2.74
N ASN A 475 -6.63 4.92 -2.67
CA ASN A 475 -7.13 4.03 -1.63
C ASN A 475 -8.35 3.26 -2.14
N VAL A 476 -8.46 2.00 -1.74
CA VAL A 476 -9.60 1.13 -2.03
C VAL A 476 -10.24 0.73 -0.71
N VAL A 477 -11.55 0.97 -0.61
CA VAL A 477 -12.35 0.71 0.60
C VAL A 477 -13.62 -0.04 0.23
N ASP A 478 -14.32 -0.64 1.19
CA ASP A 478 -15.51 -1.48 0.97
C ASP A 478 -16.60 -0.81 0.12
N PHE A 479 -16.76 0.51 0.25
CA PHE A 479 -17.81 1.27 -0.42
C PHE A 479 -17.37 1.97 -1.71
N GLY A 480 -16.08 1.86 -2.10
CA GLY A 480 -15.58 2.50 -3.30
C GLY A 480 -14.08 2.67 -3.34
N ALA A 481 -13.61 3.60 -4.16
CA ALA A 481 -12.20 3.95 -4.28
C ALA A 481 -11.99 5.47 -4.28
N PHE A 482 -10.90 5.90 -3.69
CA PHE A 482 -10.44 7.29 -3.73
C PHE A 482 -9.41 7.43 -4.85
N ILE A 483 -9.65 8.39 -5.74
CA ILE A 483 -8.84 8.61 -6.94
C ILE A 483 -8.29 10.04 -6.92
N ASP A 484 -6.97 10.16 -7.01
CA ASP A 484 -6.29 11.42 -7.22
C ASP A 484 -6.42 11.84 -8.70
N ILE A 485 -7.22 12.86 -8.94
CA ILE A 485 -7.41 13.49 -10.25
C ILE A 485 -6.66 14.82 -10.37
N GLY A 486 -5.77 15.13 -9.43
CA GLY A 486 -4.97 16.36 -9.43
C GLY A 486 -5.60 17.56 -8.72
N ILE A 487 -6.70 17.37 -7.99
CA ILE A 487 -7.29 18.41 -7.12
C ILE A 487 -6.87 18.21 -5.65
N LYS A 488 -7.26 19.14 -4.77
CA LYS A 488 -6.87 19.13 -3.34
C LYS A 488 -7.26 17.86 -2.59
N ASN A 489 -8.46 17.36 -2.85
CA ASN A 489 -8.99 16.16 -2.20
C ASN A 489 -9.23 15.10 -3.26
N ASP A 490 -8.93 13.84 -2.93
CA ASP A 490 -9.22 12.74 -3.84
C ASP A 490 -10.71 12.67 -4.15
N GLY A 491 -11.05 12.36 -5.40
CA GLY A 491 -12.42 12.09 -5.81
C GLY A 491 -12.85 10.70 -5.36
N LEU A 492 -14.11 10.55 -4.98
CA LEU A 492 -14.68 9.26 -4.57
C LEU A 492 -15.45 8.62 -5.73
N VAL A 493 -15.08 7.41 -6.11
CA VAL A 493 -15.90 6.52 -6.94
C VAL A 493 -16.62 5.54 -6.01
N HIS A 494 -17.93 5.62 -5.96
CA HIS A 494 -18.74 4.64 -5.21
C HIS A 494 -18.69 3.28 -5.90
N ILE A 495 -18.79 2.17 -5.14
CA ILE A 495 -18.72 0.79 -5.66
C ILE A 495 -19.67 0.54 -6.84
N SER A 496 -20.85 1.15 -6.85
CA SER A 496 -21.83 1.05 -7.94
C SER A 496 -21.48 1.80 -9.21
N LYS A 497 -20.40 2.60 -9.18
CA LYS A 497 -19.91 3.42 -10.30
C LYS A 497 -18.54 2.96 -10.82
N ILE A 498 -18.04 1.81 -10.32
CA ILE A 498 -16.77 1.22 -10.74
C ILE A 498 -16.93 0.41 -12.02
N THR A 499 -17.99 -0.41 -12.09
CA THR A 499 -18.26 -1.28 -13.23
C THR A 499 -19.76 -1.57 -13.34
N ASP A 500 -20.23 -1.91 -14.52
CA ASP A 500 -21.63 -2.27 -14.80
C ASP A 500 -22.04 -3.62 -14.21
N ARG A 501 -21.08 -4.49 -13.94
CA ARG A 501 -21.32 -5.79 -13.29
C ARG A 501 -21.34 -5.65 -11.76
N TYR A 502 -22.11 -6.51 -11.11
CA TYR A 502 -22.08 -6.59 -9.65
C TYR A 502 -20.71 -7.09 -9.15
N ILE A 503 -20.11 -6.35 -8.22
CA ILE A 503 -18.90 -6.72 -7.49
C ILE A 503 -19.18 -6.68 -5.98
N LYS A 504 -18.56 -7.59 -5.23
CA LYS A 504 -18.72 -7.61 -3.76
C LYS A 504 -17.83 -6.57 -3.09
N HIS A 505 -16.65 -6.36 -3.66
CA HIS A 505 -15.66 -5.42 -3.14
C HIS A 505 -14.94 -4.72 -4.29
N PRO A 506 -14.63 -3.41 -4.17
CA PRO A 506 -13.92 -2.66 -5.20
C PRO A 506 -12.56 -3.24 -5.60
N SER A 507 -11.85 -3.92 -4.68
CA SER A 507 -10.56 -4.57 -4.96
C SER A 507 -10.63 -5.76 -5.93
N GLU A 508 -11.82 -6.20 -6.33
CA GLU A 508 -11.97 -7.17 -7.43
C GLU A 508 -11.66 -6.55 -8.80
N VAL A 509 -11.67 -5.22 -8.89
CA VAL A 509 -11.51 -4.48 -10.15
C VAL A 509 -10.39 -3.44 -10.07
N LEU A 510 -10.19 -2.83 -8.89
CA LEU A 510 -9.26 -1.73 -8.69
C LEU A 510 -8.18 -2.08 -7.67
N SER A 511 -6.98 -1.62 -7.92
CA SER A 511 -5.83 -1.69 -7.03
C SER A 511 -5.25 -0.31 -6.76
N VAL A 512 -4.66 -0.11 -5.58
CA VAL A 512 -3.92 1.13 -5.28
C VAL A 512 -2.76 1.27 -6.26
N GLY A 513 -2.64 2.43 -6.87
CA GLY A 513 -1.65 2.72 -7.90
C GLY A 513 -2.16 2.57 -9.34
N ASP A 514 -3.32 1.95 -9.55
CA ASP A 514 -3.91 1.84 -10.89
C ASP A 514 -4.21 3.23 -11.46
N ILE A 515 -3.94 3.40 -12.74
CA ILE A 515 -4.34 4.57 -13.50
C ILE A 515 -5.66 4.25 -14.19
N VAL A 516 -6.65 5.08 -13.93
CA VAL A 516 -8.00 4.87 -14.43
C VAL A 516 -8.52 6.13 -15.13
N THR A 517 -9.24 5.93 -16.22
CA THR A 517 -10.07 6.98 -16.80
C THR A 517 -11.34 7.12 -15.98
N CYS A 518 -11.61 8.29 -15.46
CA CYS A 518 -12.79 8.59 -14.67
C CYS A 518 -13.54 9.80 -15.20
N TYR A 519 -14.82 9.84 -14.90
CA TYR A 519 -15.74 10.91 -15.31
C TYR A 519 -16.25 11.62 -14.07
N VAL A 520 -16.29 12.94 -14.11
CA VAL A 520 -16.87 13.76 -13.03
C VAL A 520 -18.39 13.52 -13.00
N ASP A 521 -18.89 12.91 -11.92
CA ASP A 521 -20.33 12.67 -11.72
C ASP A 521 -21.00 13.87 -11.06
N GLU A 522 -20.42 14.37 -9.95
CA GLU A 522 -20.93 15.53 -9.23
C GLU A 522 -19.80 16.29 -8.50
N VAL A 523 -19.90 17.61 -8.46
CA VAL A 523 -18.94 18.49 -7.78
C VAL A 523 -19.62 19.20 -6.61
N PHE A 524 -19.11 19.01 -5.40
CA PHE A 524 -19.60 19.61 -4.16
C PHE A 524 -18.65 20.74 -3.73
N LEU A 525 -18.78 21.91 -4.34
CA LEU A 525 -17.89 23.06 -4.10
C LEU A 525 -17.83 23.44 -2.62
N ASP A 526 -18.98 23.49 -1.95
CA ASP A 526 -19.10 23.86 -0.53
C ASP A 526 -18.30 22.92 0.40
N LYS A 527 -18.14 21.67 0.00
CA LYS A 527 -17.44 20.62 0.78
C LYS A 527 -16.04 20.32 0.24
N GLY A 528 -15.66 20.91 -0.89
CA GLY A 528 -14.41 20.63 -1.57
C GLY A 528 -14.29 19.15 -1.99
N LYS A 529 -15.41 18.49 -2.34
CA LYS A 529 -15.47 17.06 -2.69
C LYS A 529 -15.98 16.85 -4.11
N VAL A 530 -15.53 15.74 -4.72
CA VAL A 530 -15.95 15.33 -6.07
C VAL A 530 -16.37 13.87 -6.03
N ALA A 531 -17.54 13.59 -6.60
CA ALA A 531 -17.95 12.23 -6.93
C ALA A 531 -17.51 11.92 -8.36
N LEU A 532 -16.95 10.75 -8.54
CA LEU A 532 -16.46 10.24 -9.81
C LEU A 532 -17.18 8.96 -10.23
N SER A 533 -17.15 8.65 -11.51
CA SER A 533 -17.62 7.40 -12.09
C SER A 533 -16.53 6.84 -13.00
N LEU A 534 -16.31 5.53 -13.01
CA LEU A 534 -15.50 4.83 -14.03
C LEU A 534 -16.38 4.37 -15.20
N ILE A 535 -17.69 4.47 -15.05
CA ILE A 535 -18.67 4.15 -16.09
C ILE A 535 -18.99 5.46 -16.82
N LYS A 536 -18.80 5.48 -18.13
CA LYS A 536 -19.21 6.63 -18.95
C LYS A 536 -20.74 6.73 -18.90
N ASN A 537 -21.24 7.82 -18.35
CA ASN A 537 -22.66 8.12 -18.44
C ASN A 537 -22.95 8.61 -19.89
N ASP A 538 -23.44 7.72 -20.73
CA ASP A 538 -24.09 8.18 -21.96
C ASP A 538 -25.30 8.99 -21.54
N GLU A 539 -25.31 10.29 -21.85
CA GLU A 539 -26.49 11.13 -21.67
C GLU A 539 -27.66 10.49 -22.45
N LYS A 540 -28.66 10.01 -21.70
CA LYS A 540 -29.96 9.67 -22.25
C LYS A 540 -30.83 10.90 -22.36
#